data_2d1ff570c80f98d5e6c479925e84382f
#
_entry.id   2d1ff570c80f98d5e6c479925e84382f
#
_cell.length_a   1.000
_cell.length_b   1.000
_cell.length_c   1.000
_cell.angle_alpha   90.00
_cell.angle_beta   90.00
_cell.angle_gamma   90.00
#
_symmetry.space_group_name_H-M   'P 1'
#
loop_
_entity.id
_entity.type
_entity.pdbx_description
1 polymer ?
#
loop_
_entity_poly.entity_id
_entity_poly.type
_entity_poly.pdbx_seq_one_letter_code
_entity_poly.pdbx_strand_id
1 'polypeptide(L)'
;LLNLLPEICELEKHQINYYGGNYEFYKEQKTLMQEALQQRIEEKEKALRIARKVARETAERRDKQNVRGEKSNIRKGVPRIVLNALQGKSEKSTSKLTGVHQEKAEKLTNERNQLRGSLSPTAALKTDFNSSSLHTGKILVTAKEINFSYHFDSINNDILTNDEINSSNID
;
A
#
# COMPACT_ATOMS: atom_id res chain seq x y z
N LEU A 1 13.04 -6.54 -36.03
CA LEU A 1 13.64 -7.60 -35.20
C LEU A 1 12.71 -7.98 -34.04
N LEU A 2 12.06 -7.03 -33.33
CA LEU A 2 11.20 -7.30 -32.15
C LEU A 2 9.90 -8.07 -32.50
N ASN A 3 9.45 -8.06 -33.73
CA ASN A 3 8.26 -8.79 -34.19
C ASN A 3 8.54 -10.24 -34.60
N LEU A 4 9.80 -10.67 -34.58
CA LEU A 4 10.22 -12.03 -34.94
C LEU A 4 10.34 -12.96 -33.72
N LEU A 5 10.25 -12.40 -32.51
CA LEU A 5 10.37 -13.18 -31.29
C LEU A 5 9.00 -13.75 -30.89
N PRO A 6 8.88 -15.06 -30.68
CA PRO A 6 7.63 -15.70 -30.30
C PRO A 6 7.29 -15.55 -28.82
N GLU A 7 8.28 -15.25 -27.97
CA GLU A 7 8.13 -15.14 -26.52
C GLU A 7 9.03 -14.02 -25.98
N ILE A 8 8.52 -13.33 -24.96
CA ILE A 8 9.24 -12.30 -24.23
C ILE A 8 9.29 -12.67 -22.74
N CYS A 9 10.48 -12.63 -22.16
CA CYS A 9 10.69 -12.82 -20.73
C CYS A 9 10.97 -11.47 -20.10
N GLU A 10 10.16 -11.09 -19.12
CA GLU A 10 10.38 -9.90 -18.30
C GLU A 10 10.93 -10.30 -16.94
N LEU A 11 12.08 -9.74 -16.57
CA LEU A 11 12.62 -9.89 -15.22
C LEU A 11 12.11 -8.75 -14.34
N GLU A 12 11.22 -9.06 -13.40
CA GLU A 12 10.66 -8.09 -12.48
C GLU A 12 10.95 -8.48 -11.03
N LYS A 13 11.67 -7.64 -10.30
CA LYS A 13 12.07 -7.86 -8.90
C LYS A 13 12.72 -9.26 -8.70
N HIS A 14 11.91 -10.26 -8.33
CA HIS A 14 12.36 -11.62 -8.04
C HIS A 14 11.62 -12.67 -8.88
N GLN A 15 10.94 -12.26 -9.94
CA GLN A 15 10.13 -13.13 -10.79
C GLN A 15 10.49 -12.95 -12.26
N ILE A 16 10.38 -14.03 -13.01
CA ILE A 16 10.44 -14.01 -14.47
C ILE A 16 9.03 -14.22 -14.98
N ASN A 17 8.51 -13.23 -15.67
CA ASN A 17 7.21 -13.28 -16.30
C ASN A 17 7.38 -13.59 -17.78
N TYR A 18 6.65 -14.60 -18.27
CA TYR A 18 6.68 -15.00 -19.67
C TYR A 18 5.44 -14.46 -20.38
N TYR A 19 5.66 -13.82 -21.51
CA TYR A 19 4.62 -13.30 -22.39
C TYR A 19 4.76 -13.96 -23.75
N GLY A 20 3.72 -14.69 -24.18
CA GLY A 20 3.65 -15.21 -25.54
C GLY A 20 3.33 -14.09 -26.53
N GLY A 21 3.89 -14.18 -27.74
CA GLY A 21 3.65 -13.20 -28.80
C GLY A 21 4.77 -12.18 -29.00
N ASN A 22 4.51 -11.22 -29.91
CA ASN A 22 5.48 -10.20 -30.26
C ASN A 22 5.54 -9.07 -29.22
N TYR A 23 6.48 -8.12 -29.42
CA TYR A 23 6.68 -7.00 -28.52
C TYR A 23 5.45 -6.08 -28.42
N GLU A 24 4.67 -5.92 -29.47
CA GLU A 24 3.45 -5.10 -29.45
C GLU A 24 2.41 -5.73 -28.54
N PHE A 25 2.21 -7.03 -28.64
CA PHE A 25 1.31 -7.78 -27.74
C PHE A 25 1.76 -7.68 -26.26
N TYR A 26 3.05 -7.85 -26.00
CA TYR A 26 3.59 -7.64 -24.65
C TYR A 26 3.27 -6.24 -24.11
N LYS A 27 3.52 -5.21 -24.94
CA LYS A 27 3.27 -3.81 -24.57
C LYS A 27 1.80 -3.55 -24.26
N GLU A 28 0.89 -4.08 -25.06
CA GLU A 28 -0.55 -3.98 -24.84
C GLU A 28 -0.95 -4.67 -23.53
N GLN A 29 -0.50 -5.90 -23.30
CA GLN A 29 -0.76 -6.65 -22.06
C GLN A 29 -0.25 -5.89 -20.83
N LYS A 30 0.97 -5.37 -20.91
CA LYS A 30 1.57 -4.61 -19.80
C LYS A 30 0.78 -3.32 -19.52
N THR A 31 0.34 -2.63 -20.56
CA THR A 31 -0.47 -1.41 -20.43
C THR A 31 -1.81 -1.73 -19.77
N LEU A 32 -2.51 -2.75 -20.24
CA LEU A 32 -3.79 -3.19 -19.64
C LEU A 32 -3.64 -3.60 -18.17
N MET A 33 -2.57 -4.31 -17.83
CA MET A 33 -2.28 -4.69 -16.44
C MET A 33 -2.02 -3.46 -15.56
N GLN A 34 -1.27 -2.48 -16.06
CA GLN A 34 -0.98 -1.24 -15.34
C GLN A 34 -2.25 -0.40 -15.15
N GLU A 35 -3.08 -0.26 -16.18
CA GLU A 35 -4.36 0.45 -16.10
C GLU A 35 -5.31 -0.21 -15.10
N ALA A 36 -5.44 -1.55 -15.15
CA ALA A 36 -6.27 -2.29 -14.22
C ALA A 36 -5.78 -2.13 -12.76
N LEU A 37 -4.46 -2.12 -12.54
CA LEU A 37 -3.87 -1.90 -11.24
C LEU A 37 -4.12 -0.46 -10.75
N GLN A 38 -3.96 0.52 -11.63
CA GLN A 38 -4.23 1.92 -11.35
C GLN A 38 -5.70 2.13 -10.96
N GLN A 39 -6.64 1.55 -11.69
CA GLN A 39 -8.07 1.61 -11.37
C GLN A 39 -8.37 1.02 -9.99
N ARG A 40 -7.77 -0.12 -9.65
CA ARG A 40 -7.91 -0.72 -8.31
C ARG A 40 -7.37 0.18 -7.20
N ILE A 41 -6.26 0.87 -7.43
CA ILE A 41 -5.70 1.85 -6.49
C ILE A 41 -6.68 3.00 -6.29
N GLU A 42 -7.24 3.56 -7.36
CA GLU A 42 -8.22 4.64 -7.30
C GLU A 42 -9.50 4.24 -6.58
N GLU A 43 -9.99 3.02 -6.81
CA GLU A 43 -11.15 2.47 -6.08
C GLU A 43 -10.87 2.39 -4.58
N LYS A 44 -9.70 1.90 -4.18
CA LYS A 44 -9.30 1.84 -2.76
C LYS A 44 -9.14 3.23 -2.15
N GLU A 45 -8.64 4.20 -2.89
CA GLU A 45 -8.56 5.60 -2.44
C GLU A 45 -9.95 6.24 -2.26
N LYS A 46 -10.87 5.99 -3.19
CA LYS A 46 -12.27 6.43 -3.06
C LYS A 46 -12.92 5.79 -1.83
N ALA A 47 -12.75 4.47 -1.65
CA ALA A 47 -13.28 3.75 -0.50
C ALA A 47 -12.70 4.28 0.83
N LEU A 48 -11.39 4.55 0.88
CA LEU A 48 -10.72 5.13 2.05
C LEU A 48 -11.26 6.53 2.38
N ARG A 49 -11.47 7.37 1.36
CA ARG A 49 -12.05 8.72 1.51
C ARG A 49 -13.46 8.64 2.10
N ILE A 50 -14.29 7.74 1.58
CA ILE A 50 -15.65 7.51 2.09
C ILE A 50 -15.61 6.98 3.53
N ALA A 51 -14.75 6.00 3.83
CA ALA A 51 -14.63 5.44 5.17
C ALA A 51 -14.23 6.52 6.20
N ARG A 52 -13.28 7.38 5.87
CA ARG A 52 -12.86 8.51 6.73
C ARG A 52 -13.97 9.54 6.90
N LYS A 53 -14.73 9.84 5.84
CA LYS A 53 -15.89 10.75 5.92
C LYS A 53 -16.95 10.19 6.87
N VAL A 54 -17.34 8.93 6.69
CA VAL A 54 -18.35 8.26 7.54
C VAL A 54 -17.87 8.20 9.00
N ALA A 55 -16.60 7.91 9.24
CA ALA A 55 -16.02 7.91 10.59
C ALA A 55 -16.19 9.28 11.26
N ARG A 56 -15.85 10.36 10.55
CA ARG A 56 -15.99 11.74 11.06
C ARG A 56 -17.46 12.09 11.35
N GLU A 57 -18.36 11.86 10.39
CA GLU A 57 -19.78 12.14 10.56
C GLU A 57 -20.40 11.36 11.72
N THR A 58 -19.96 10.11 11.90
CA THR A 58 -20.42 9.26 13.01
C THR A 58 -19.92 9.78 14.35
N ALA A 59 -18.65 10.21 14.42
CA ALA A 59 -18.08 10.81 15.63
C ALA A 59 -18.85 12.11 15.99
N GLU A 60 -19.03 13.02 15.04
CA GLU A 60 -19.77 14.26 15.26
C GLU A 60 -21.22 14.03 15.70
N ARG A 61 -21.89 13.03 15.11
CA ARG A 61 -23.24 12.65 15.52
C ARG A 61 -23.28 12.14 16.95
N ARG A 62 -22.30 11.30 17.32
CA ARG A 62 -22.16 10.77 18.69
C ARG A 62 -21.93 11.89 19.69
N ASP A 63 -21.02 12.79 19.42
CA ASP A 63 -20.74 13.93 20.29
C ASP A 63 -21.97 14.79 20.53
N LYS A 64 -22.72 15.10 19.47
CA LYS A 64 -23.99 15.83 19.58
C LYS A 64 -25.02 15.07 20.42
N GLN A 65 -25.10 13.73 20.28
CA GLN A 65 -26.01 12.89 21.09
C GLN A 65 -25.59 12.86 22.55
N ASN A 66 -24.29 12.73 22.83
CA ASN A 66 -23.76 12.71 24.20
C ASN A 66 -24.06 14.03 24.93
N VAL A 67 -23.77 15.17 24.27
CA VAL A 67 -24.07 16.51 24.84
C VAL A 67 -25.57 16.70 25.10
N ARG A 68 -26.43 16.25 24.17
CA ARG A 68 -27.89 16.34 24.35
C ARG A 68 -28.36 15.42 25.49
N GLY A 69 -27.81 14.21 25.57
CA GLY A 69 -28.11 13.25 26.63
C GLY A 69 -27.74 13.79 28.01
N GLU A 70 -26.54 14.35 28.13
CA GLU A 70 -26.05 14.96 29.37
C GLU A 70 -26.96 16.11 29.81
N LYS A 71 -27.23 17.07 28.92
CA LYS A 71 -28.15 18.19 29.24
C LYS A 71 -29.54 17.71 29.64
N SER A 72 -30.09 16.70 28.99
CA SER A 72 -31.40 16.11 29.35
C SER A 72 -31.39 15.49 30.73
N ASN A 73 -30.34 14.74 31.06
CA ASN A 73 -30.20 14.06 32.34
C ASN A 73 -30.04 15.06 33.49
N ILE A 74 -29.28 16.12 33.28
CA ILE A 74 -29.14 17.23 34.25
C ILE A 74 -30.51 17.87 34.52
N ARG A 75 -31.29 18.17 33.47
CA ARG A 75 -32.66 18.73 33.64
C ARG A 75 -33.61 17.83 34.39
N LYS A 76 -33.44 16.50 34.30
CA LYS A 76 -34.24 15.50 34.98
C LYS A 76 -33.81 15.29 36.42
N GLY A 77 -32.78 15.99 36.90
CA GLY A 77 -32.27 15.84 38.27
C GLY A 77 -31.62 14.49 38.54
N VAL A 78 -31.05 13.84 37.53
CA VAL A 78 -30.41 12.54 37.70
C VAL A 78 -29.21 12.67 38.64
N PRO A 79 -29.05 11.81 39.67
CA PRO A 79 -27.93 11.86 40.59
C PRO A 79 -26.57 11.74 39.87
N ARG A 80 -25.56 12.46 40.38
CA ARG A 80 -24.23 12.53 39.77
C ARG A 80 -23.55 11.16 39.59
N ILE A 81 -23.78 10.24 40.50
CA ILE A 81 -23.25 8.87 40.40
C ILE A 81 -23.80 8.14 39.18
N VAL A 82 -25.10 8.30 38.90
CA VAL A 82 -25.74 7.70 37.71
C VAL A 82 -25.25 8.39 36.41
N LEU A 83 -25.08 9.72 36.44
CA LEU A 83 -24.50 10.45 35.33
C LEU A 83 -23.11 9.94 34.94
N ASN A 84 -22.25 9.75 35.94
CA ASN A 84 -20.90 9.22 35.72
C ASN A 84 -20.95 7.79 35.14
N ALA A 85 -21.85 6.94 35.62
CA ALA A 85 -22.03 5.58 35.09
C ALA A 85 -22.53 5.59 33.64
N LEU A 86 -23.44 6.49 33.28
CA LEU A 86 -23.94 6.66 31.90
C LEU A 86 -22.86 7.20 30.98
N GLN A 87 -22.07 8.16 31.46
CA GLN A 87 -20.93 8.69 30.73
C GLN A 87 -19.91 7.60 30.41
N GLY A 88 -19.50 6.81 31.40
CA GLY A 88 -18.57 5.70 31.19
C GLY A 88 -19.08 4.65 30.19
N LYS A 89 -20.39 4.35 30.18
CA LYS A 89 -21.00 3.47 29.18
C LYS A 89 -20.95 4.11 27.79
N SER A 90 -21.24 5.41 27.69
CA SER A 90 -21.18 6.16 26.42
C SER A 90 -19.77 6.20 25.85
N GLU A 91 -18.76 6.48 26.68
CA GLU A 91 -17.35 6.50 26.30
C GLU A 91 -16.88 5.15 25.78
N LYS A 92 -17.19 4.05 26.49
CA LYS A 92 -16.88 2.68 26.06
C LYS A 92 -17.52 2.35 24.71
N SER A 93 -18.78 2.73 24.50
CA SER A 93 -19.49 2.50 23.23
C SER A 93 -18.89 3.33 22.10
N THR A 94 -18.52 4.58 22.37
CA THR A 94 -17.88 5.48 21.38
C THR A 94 -16.50 4.97 21.03
N SER A 95 -15.70 4.54 22.01
CA SER A 95 -14.37 3.98 21.79
C SER A 95 -14.41 2.73 20.88
N LYS A 96 -15.34 1.79 21.15
CA LYS A 96 -15.53 0.62 20.28
C LYS A 96 -15.88 1.01 18.85
N LEU A 97 -16.79 1.97 18.67
CA LEU A 97 -17.20 2.43 17.36
C LEU A 97 -16.04 3.10 16.60
N THR A 98 -15.27 3.93 17.29
CA THR A 98 -14.07 4.56 16.74
C THR A 98 -13.04 3.51 16.31
N GLY A 99 -12.80 2.49 17.16
CA GLY A 99 -11.91 1.37 16.84
C GLY A 99 -12.30 0.67 15.54
N VAL A 100 -13.57 0.31 15.37
CA VAL A 100 -14.06 -0.34 14.13
C VAL A 100 -13.82 0.53 12.88
N HIS A 101 -14.06 1.85 12.98
CA HIS A 101 -13.80 2.75 11.86
C HIS A 101 -12.31 2.91 11.57
N GLN A 102 -11.48 2.92 12.61
CA GLN A 102 -10.03 3.00 12.47
C GLN A 102 -9.48 1.75 11.82
N GLU A 103 -9.83 0.56 12.31
CA GLU A 103 -9.43 -0.73 11.72
C GLU A 103 -9.80 -0.82 10.23
N LYS A 104 -11.02 -0.38 9.88
CA LYS A 104 -11.45 -0.34 8.48
C LYS A 104 -10.58 0.59 7.63
N ALA A 105 -10.24 1.79 8.14
CA ALA A 105 -9.39 2.74 7.43
C ALA A 105 -7.96 2.23 7.30
N GLU A 106 -7.42 1.59 8.33
CA GLU A 106 -6.08 0.97 8.32
C GLU A 106 -6.01 -0.18 7.31
N LYS A 107 -7.01 -1.07 7.31
CA LYS A 107 -7.09 -2.16 6.32
C LYS A 107 -7.08 -1.62 4.88
N LEU A 108 -7.91 -0.64 4.57
CA LEU A 108 -7.95 -0.03 3.23
C LEU A 108 -6.64 0.68 2.88
N THR A 109 -5.97 1.29 3.86
CA THR A 109 -4.67 1.93 3.68
C THR A 109 -3.60 0.89 3.34
N ASN A 110 -3.56 -0.23 4.05
CA ASN A 110 -2.62 -1.31 3.81
C ASN A 110 -2.85 -1.96 2.45
N GLU A 111 -4.09 -2.26 2.08
CA GLU A 111 -4.45 -2.79 0.76
C GLU A 111 -4.00 -1.84 -0.37
N ARG A 112 -4.25 -0.53 -0.23
CA ARG A 112 -3.79 0.48 -1.19
C ARG A 112 -2.27 0.51 -1.30
N ASN A 113 -1.56 0.46 -0.17
CA ASN A 113 -0.09 0.51 -0.15
C ASN A 113 0.51 -0.75 -0.80
N GLN A 114 -0.08 -1.92 -0.59
CA GLN A 114 0.32 -3.16 -1.27
C GLN A 114 0.15 -3.04 -2.79
N LEU A 115 -1.01 -2.54 -3.26
CA LEU A 115 -1.25 -2.33 -4.67
C LEU A 115 -0.27 -1.31 -5.28
N ARG A 116 0.04 -0.23 -4.56
CA ARG A 116 1.05 0.75 -5.01
C ARG A 116 2.45 0.16 -5.08
N GLY A 117 2.80 -0.74 -4.15
CA GLY A 117 4.07 -1.47 -4.18
C GLY A 117 4.21 -2.42 -5.38
N SER A 118 3.07 -2.90 -5.91
CA SER A 118 3.03 -3.73 -7.12
C SER A 118 3.06 -2.92 -8.41
N LEU A 119 2.85 -1.59 -8.34
CA LEU A 119 2.95 -0.74 -9.52
C LEU A 119 4.43 -0.56 -9.87
N SER A 120 4.83 -1.06 -11.03
CA SER A 120 6.18 -0.83 -11.52
C SER A 120 6.34 0.65 -11.86
N PRO A 121 7.37 1.33 -11.34
CA PRO A 121 7.60 2.72 -11.70
C PRO A 121 7.89 2.79 -13.20
N THR A 122 7.01 3.40 -13.95
CA THR A 122 7.28 3.77 -15.35
C THR A 122 8.25 4.95 -15.33
N ALA A 123 9.48 4.69 -14.94
CA ALA A 123 10.52 5.68 -14.97
C ALA A 123 10.92 5.88 -16.45
N ALA A 124 10.21 6.76 -17.13
CA ALA A 124 10.76 7.35 -18.33
C ALA A 124 11.96 8.19 -17.89
N LEU A 125 13.16 7.67 -18.10
CA LEU A 125 14.39 8.40 -17.89
C LEU A 125 14.38 9.57 -18.89
N LYS A 126 13.93 10.73 -18.46
CA LYS A 126 13.99 11.96 -19.26
C LYS A 126 15.41 12.48 -19.20
N THR A 127 16.24 12.03 -20.10
CA THR A 127 17.57 12.61 -20.31
C THR A 127 17.45 13.63 -21.42
N ASP A 128 17.34 14.90 -21.08
CA ASP A 128 17.42 16.00 -22.04
C ASP A 128 18.84 16.57 -22.00
N PHE A 129 19.62 16.21 -23.02
CA PHE A 129 20.99 16.71 -23.18
C PHE A 129 21.08 17.99 -24.05
N ASN A 130 19.98 18.44 -24.64
CA ASN A 130 19.97 19.55 -25.59
C ASN A 130 20.09 20.93 -24.92
N SER A 131 19.83 21.03 -23.63
CA SER A 131 19.90 22.28 -22.89
C SER A 131 21.16 22.43 -22.02
N SER A 132 22.15 21.55 -22.14
CA SER A 132 23.37 21.67 -21.37
C SER A 132 24.29 22.77 -21.97
N SER A 133 24.25 23.96 -21.41
CA SER A 133 25.20 25.07 -21.71
C SER A 133 26.56 24.87 -21.00
N LEU A 134 26.99 23.62 -20.86
CA LEU A 134 28.20 23.29 -20.13
C LEU A 134 29.43 23.52 -20.99
N HIS A 135 30.39 24.23 -20.41
CA HIS A 135 31.69 24.48 -21.06
C HIS A 135 32.41 23.16 -21.37
N THR A 136 32.96 23.05 -22.60
CA THR A 136 33.76 21.88 -23.01
C THR A 136 34.93 21.68 -22.03
N GLY A 137 35.04 20.48 -21.43
CA GLY A 137 36.11 20.15 -20.48
C GLY A 137 35.75 20.36 -18.99
N LYS A 138 34.53 20.76 -18.68
CA LYS A 138 34.10 20.85 -17.28
C LYS A 138 33.87 19.45 -16.71
N ILE A 139 34.60 19.11 -15.65
CA ILE A 139 34.38 17.87 -14.90
C ILE A 139 33.11 18.04 -14.06
N LEU A 140 32.08 17.27 -14.37
CA LEU A 140 30.77 17.33 -13.69
C LEU A 140 30.71 16.41 -12.48
N VAL A 141 31.36 15.27 -12.57
CA VAL A 141 31.37 14.27 -11.50
C VAL A 141 32.79 13.70 -11.40
N THR A 142 33.36 13.70 -10.21
CA THR A 142 34.60 13.02 -9.89
C THR A 142 34.29 11.93 -8.88
N ALA A 143 34.42 10.67 -9.30
CA ALA A 143 34.24 9.51 -8.45
C ALA A 143 35.61 8.97 -8.04
N LYS A 144 35.96 9.04 -6.75
CA LYS A 144 37.20 8.45 -6.19
C LYS A 144 36.80 7.40 -5.18
N GLU A 145 37.39 6.21 -5.31
CA GLU A 145 37.23 5.11 -4.35
C GLU A 145 35.76 4.75 -4.06
N ILE A 146 34.89 4.79 -5.10
CA ILE A 146 33.49 4.42 -4.96
C ILE A 146 33.38 2.91 -4.93
N ASN A 147 32.87 2.40 -3.81
CA ASN A 147 32.48 1.00 -3.67
C ASN A 147 30.95 0.92 -3.67
N PHE A 148 30.38 0.08 -4.53
CA PHE A 148 28.96 -0.16 -4.58
C PHE A 148 28.67 -1.64 -4.41
N SER A 149 27.84 -1.99 -3.44
CA SER A 149 27.31 -3.33 -3.28
C SER A 149 25.79 -3.31 -3.31
N TYR A 150 25.19 -4.26 -4.02
CA TYR A 150 23.76 -4.50 -3.87
C TYR A 150 23.53 -5.09 -2.49
N HIS A 151 22.71 -4.41 -1.69
CA HIS A 151 22.24 -4.97 -0.44
C HIS A 151 21.11 -5.96 -0.81
N PHE A 152 21.44 -7.24 -0.83
CA PHE A 152 20.41 -8.27 -0.86
C PHE A 152 19.87 -8.37 0.57
N ASP A 153 18.70 -7.80 0.81
CA ASP A 153 17.95 -8.15 2.01
C ASP A 153 17.79 -9.67 2.00
N SER A 154 18.36 -10.32 2.99
CA SER A 154 18.28 -11.77 3.18
C SER A 154 16.83 -12.14 3.45
N ILE A 155 16.04 -12.25 2.39
CA ILE A 155 14.68 -12.76 2.47
C ILE A 155 14.82 -14.28 2.58
N ASN A 156 14.66 -14.74 3.82
CA ASN A 156 14.32 -16.09 4.24
C ASN A 156 15.18 -17.25 3.69
N ASN A 157 16.19 -17.59 4.48
CA ASN A 157 16.85 -18.90 4.47
C ASN A 157 15.94 -20.05 5.01
N ASP A 158 14.62 -19.87 5.05
CA ASP A 158 13.70 -20.85 5.66
C ASP A 158 13.11 -21.87 4.67
N ILE A 159 13.59 -21.91 3.42
CA ILE A 159 13.01 -22.85 2.42
C ILE A 159 13.94 -24.03 2.06
N LEU A 160 15.18 -24.10 2.61
CA LEU A 160 16.13 -25.15 2.19
C LEU A 160 16.50 -26.16 3.28
N THR A 161 15.64 -26.46 4.26
CA THR A 161 15.95 -27.49 5.26
C THR A 161 14.95 -28.65 5.36
N ASN A 162 14.13 -28.92 4.35
CA ASN A 162 13.18 -30.05 4.40
C ASN A 162 13.42 -31.18 3.40
N ASP A 163 14.50 -31.21 2.63
CA ASP A 163 14.76 -32.30 1.66
C ASP A 163 15.91 -33.24 2.03
N GLU A 164 16.42 -33.20 3.25
CA GLU A 164 17.50 -34.14 3.68
C GLU A 164 17.13 -35.18 4.76
N ILE A 165 15.86 -35.52 4.90
CA ILE A 165 15.48 -36.65 5.78
C ILE A 165 14.57 -37.61 5.04
N ASN A 166 15.04 -38.26 3.99
CA ASN A 166 14.44 -39.50 3.47
C ASN A 166 15.35 -40.29 2.53
N SER A 167 16.61 -40.49 2.88
CA SER A 167 17.43 -41.47 2.17
C SER A 167 18.36 -42.23 3.11
N SER A 168 17.80 -42.91 4.10
CA SER A 168 18.50 -44.00 4.81
C SER A 168 17.48 -44.87 5.52
N ASN A 169 16.92 -45.83 4.77
CA ASN A 169 16.45 -47.13 5.27
C ASN A 169 15.91 -47.94 4.10
N ILE A 170 16.83 -48.55 3.36
CA ILE A 170 16.60 -49.81 2.64
C ILE A 170 17.90 -50.62 2.82
N ASP A 171 17.89 -51.49 3.78
CA ASP A 171 18.48 -52.82 3.80
C ASP A 171 17.62 -53.68 4.72
#